data_5301bc62a614e6fcf1ab27d2f4e90ead
#
_entry.id   5301bc62a614e6fcf1ab27d2f4e90ead
#
_cell.length_a   1.000
_cell.length_b   1.000
_cell.length_c   1.000
_cell.angle_alpha   90.00
_cell.angle_beta   90.00
_cell.angle_gamma   90.00
#
_symmetry.space_group_name_H-M   'P 1'
#
loop_
_entity.id
_entity.type
_entity.pdbx_description
1 polymer ?
#
loop_
_entity_poly.entity_id
_entity_poly.type
_entity_poly.pdbx_seq_one_letter_code
_entity_poly.pdbx_strand_id
1 'polypeptide(L)' 'MCEVYVFEASIVKTMNKYLVYPPKEYQEKLKKHHGRKVKVIVIIEPE' A
#
# COMPACT_ATOMS: atom_id res chain seq x y z
N MET A 1 -16.30 6.85 9.93
CA MET A 1 -16.41 5.71 9.02
C MET A 1 -15.06 5.21 8.59
N CYS A 2 -14.92 3.89 8.48
CA CYS A 2 -13.68 3.29 8.04
C CYS A 2 -13.76 2.92 6.56
N GLU A 3 -12.69 3.17 5.84
CA GLU A 3 -12.55 2.69 4.48
C GLU A 3 -11.53 1.56 4.50
N VAL A 4 -11.81 0.49 3.79
CA VAL A 4 -10.91 -0.65 3.70
C VAL A 4 -10.60 -0.91 2.22
N TYR A 5 -9.32 -0.96 1.89
CA TYR A 5 -8.87 -1.30 0.56
C TYR A 5 -7.99 -2.54 0.64
N VAL A 6 -8.24 -3.49 -0.23
CA VAL A 6 -7.45 -4.72 -0.30
C VAL A 6 -6.88 -4.82 -1.72
N PHE A 7 -5.58 -5.03 -1.82
CA PHE A 7 -4.93 -5.14 -3.12
C PHE A 7 -3.64 -5.94 -3.00
N GLU A 8 -3.16 -6.42 -4.12
CA GLU A 8 -1.86 -7.07 -4.19
C GLU A 8 -0.84 -6.07 -4.68
N ALA A 9 0.36 -6.14 -4.12
CA ALA A 9 1.44 -5.25 -4.50
C ALA A 9 2.77 -5.97 -4.32
N SER A 10 3.79 -5.49 -5.01
CA SER A 10 5.13 -6.04 -4.88
C SER A 10 5.96 -5.19 -3.94
N ILE A 11 6.85 -5.84 -3.21
CA ILE A 11 7.81 -5.13 -2.38
C ILE A 11 9.00 -4.76 -3.25
N VAL A 12 9.32 -3.49 -3.27
CA VAL A 12 10.41 -2.95 -4.10
C VAL A 12 11.45 -2.32 -3.21
N LYS A 13 12.72 -2.59 -3.50
CA LYS A 13 13.82 -1.96 -2.78
C LYS A 13 14.34 -0.76 -3.57
N THR A 14 14.43 0.38 -2.92
CA THR A 14 14.99 1.60 -3.50
C THR A 14 16.03 2.14 -2.53
N MET A 15 17.28 2.18 -2.95
CA MET A 15 18.38 2.61 -2.08
C MET A 15 18.38 1.79 -0.79
N ASN A 16 18.08 2.40 0.35
CA ASN A 16 18.06 1.70 1.64
C ASN A 16 16.66 1.47 2.16
N LYS A 17 15.65 1.61 1.30
CA LYS A 17 14.26 1.52 1.72
C LYS A 17 13.54 0.40 0.98
N TYR A 18 12.61 -0.21 1.66
CA TYR A 18 11.69 -1.17 1.07
C TYR A 18 10.32 -0.51 0.98
N LEU A 19 9.73 -0.56 -0.20
CA LEU A 19 8.49 0.14 -0.47
C LEU A 19 7.46 -0.81 -1.04
N VAL A 20 6.20 -0.55 -0.72
CA VAL A 20 5.07 -1.25 -1.29
C VAL A 20 4.25 -0.23 -2.07
N TYR A 21 4.09 -0.46 -3.36
CA TYR A 21 3.34 0.45 -4.21
C TYR A 21 1.95 -0.12 -4.51
N PRO A 22 0.90 0.61 -4.15
CA PRO A 22 -0.44 0.19 -4.52
C PRO A 22 -0.61 0.19 -6.04
N PRO A 23 -1.50 -0.65 -6.59
CA PRO A 23 -1.85 -0.55 -8.00
C PRO A 23 -2.37 0.84 -8.35
N LYS A 24 -2.22 1.22 -9.61
CA LYS A 24 -2.57 2.57 -10.06
C LYS A 24 -3.98 2.99 -9.68
N GLU A 25 -4.95 2.13 -9.82
CA GLU A 25 -6.33 2.46 -9.49
C GLU A 25 -6.52 2.74 -8.00
N TYR A 26 -5.74 2.09 -7.15
CA TYR A 26 -5.79 2.34 -5.71
C TYR A 26 -5.02 3.59 -5.33
N GLN A 27 -4.00 3.93 -6.10
CA GLN A 27 -3.28 5.18 -5.87
C GLN A 27 -4.21 6.38 -6.02
N GLU A 28 -5.11 6.33 -7.01
CA GLU A 28 -6.09 7.38 -7.20
C GLU A 28 -7.04 7.50 -5.99
N LYS A 29 -7.45 6.36 -5.45
CA LYS A 29 -8.33 6.36 -4.28
C LYS A 29 -7.62 6.84 -3.03
N LEU A 30 -6.34 6.55 -2.89
CA LEU A 30 -5.55 6.91 -1.71
C LEU A 30 -5.06 8.34 -1.75
N LYS A 31 -5.05 8.95 -2.91
CA LYS A 31 -4.56 10.31 -3.12
C LYS A 31 -5.19 11.32 -2.17
N LYS A 32 -6.47 11.20 -1.93
CA LYS A 32 -7.19 12.13 -1.04
C LYS A 32 -6.79 12.01 0.42
N HIS A 33 -6.08 10.95 0.77
CA HIS A 33 -5.64 10.72 2.14
C HIS A 33 -4.16 11.06 2.34
N HIS A 34 -3.60 11.82 1.44
CA HIS A 34 -2.20 12.22 1.51
C HIS A 34 -1.82 12.80 2.87
N GLY A 35 -0.73 12.33 3.42
CA GLY A 35 -0.21 12.84 4.69
C GLY A 35 -0.83 12.22 5.94
N ARG A 36 -1.84 11.40 5.78
CA ARG A 36 -2.49 10.76 6.92
C ARG A 36 -1.78 9.45 7.28
N LYS A 37 -1.77 9.13 8.56
CA LYS A 37 -1.28 7.83 9.01
C LYS A 37 -2.39 6.81 8.84
N VAL A 38 -2.04 5.66 8.32
CA VAL A 38 -3.01 4.58 8.11
C VAL A 38 -2.46 3.28 8.69
N LYS A 39 -3.35 2.36 8.98
CA LYS A 39 -2.95 1.03 9.41
C LYS A 39 -2.79 0.15 8.18
N VAL A 40 -1.69 -0.57 8.13
CA VAL A 40 -1.39 -1.45 7.00
C VAL A 40 -1.10 -2.85 7.51
N ILE A 41 -1.73 -3.83 6.89
CA ILE A 41 -1.49 -5.23 7.20
C ILE A 41 -0.83 -5.85 5.98
N VAL A 42 0.34 -6.45 6.20
CA VAL A 42 1.06 -7.11 5.12
C VAL A 42 0.94 -8.62 5.31
N ILE A 43 0.43 -9.28 4.30
CA ILE A 43 0.27 -10.73 4.30
C ILE A 43 1.27 -11.32 3.30
N ILE A 44 2.15 -12.16 3.79
CA ILE A 44 3.14 -12.83 2.95
C ILE A 44 2.67 -14.26 2.74
N GLU A 45 2.37 -14.60 1.50
CA GLU A 45 1.94 -15.95 1.18
C GLU A 45 3.16 -16.84 0.98
N PRO A 46 3.10 -18.10 1.43
CA PRO A 46 4.21 -19.03 1.19
C PRO A 46 4.32 -19.39 -0.29
N GLU A 47 5.53 -19.58 -0.75
CA GLU A 47 5.79 -19.99 -2.12
C GLU A 47 5.55 -21.49 -2.33
#